data_71b47eddc2558a9f59ad81da9089bc9c
#
_entry.id   71b47eddc2558a9f59ad81da9089bc9c
#
_cell.length_a   1.000
_cell.length_b   1.000
_cell.length_c   1.000
_cell.angle_alpha   90.00
_cell.angle_beta   90.00
_cell.angle_gamma   90.00
#
_symmetry.space_group_name_H-M   'P 1'
#
loop_
_entity.id
_entity.type
_entity.pdbx_description
1 polymer ?
#
loop_
_entity_poly.entity_id
_entity_poly.type
_entity_poly.pdbx_seq_one_letter_code
_entity_poly.pdbx_strand_id
1 'polypeptide(L)'
;MKALRMSRAAGVCAALAIAAASMALATGLRAQDVMPPGGYKGVDPAEHEREKLIDLSRAHVARVKYGGGGDWYGDPSALPNLQREFEKRTGIPAANSEIVIELGDPGLFAHPFLYMTGHGTVKLTRDEIEKLRAHLVAGGFLWADDCYGMDASFRSMVKELFPERELVLIPLEHGIYRSFYTLEGPPKIHEHDGRPPQGWGVMDGERLMIFYTYESDVGDGLEDADVHNDAAGKREQAIRMGVNIFYYALTRE
;
A
#
# COMPACT_ATOMS: atom_id res chain seq x y z
N MET A 1 -6.16 -71.79 -1.89
CA MET A 1 -4.82 -72.20 -2.39
C MET A 1 -3.98 -70.98 -2.70
N LYS A 2 -2.77 -70.95 -2.14
CA LYS A 2 -1.58 -70.14 -2.38
C LYS A 2 -1.60 -68.70 -1.98
N ALA A 3 -1.02 -68.48 -0.82
CA ALA A 3 -0.34 -67.28 -0.34
C ALA A 3 0.97 -67.04 -1.13
N LEU A 4 1.42 -65.82 -1.23
CA LEU A 4 2.85 -65.39 -1.26
C LEU A 4 2.92 -63.89 -1.01
N ARG A 5 3.34 -63.51 0.10
CA ARG A 5 4.65 -63.12 0.65
C ARG A 5 5.01 -61.66 0.37
N MET A 6 5.07 -60.96 1.49
CA MET A 6 5.69 -59.67 1.73
C MET A 6 7.18 -59.66 1.33
N SER A 7 7.64 -58.52 0.82
CA SER A 7 9.04 -58.13 0.91
C SER A 7 9.15 -56.64 1.31
N ARG A 8 9.75 -56.43 2.48
CA ARG A 8 10.21 -55.13 2.98
C ARG A 8 11.51 -54.78 2.28
N ALA A 9 11.65 -53.55 1.84
CA ALA A 9 12.98 -52.96 1.62
C ALA A 9 12.97 -51.55 2.20
N ALA A 10 13.77 -51.41 3.24
CA ALA A 10 14.14 -50.11 3.83
C ALA A 10 15.19 -49.43 2.94
N GLY A 11 15.06 -48.16 2.69
CA GLY A 11 16.02 -47.34 1.95
C GLY A 11 16.22 -46.02 2.64
N VAL A 12 17.23 -45.97 3.36
CA VAL A 12 18.15 -44.96 3.89
C VAL A 12 17.97 -43.52 3.36
N CYS A 13 17.72 -42.61 4.30
CA CYS A 13 17.92 -41.15 4.15
C CYS A 13 19.41 -40.86 4.00
N ALA A 14 19.77 -40.20 2.91
CA ALA A 14 21.07 -39.53 2.76
C ALA A 14 20.84 -38.01 2.72
N ALA A 15 21.19 -37.34 3.81
CA ALA A 15 21.27 -35.90 3.87
C ALA A 15 22.59 -35.45 3.18
N LEU A 16 22.48 -34.72 2.08
CA LEU A 16 23.61 -34.04 1.46
C LEU A 16 23.61 -32.59 1.91
N ALA A 17 24.51 -32.25 2.83
CA ALA A 17 24.89 -30.88 3.14
C ALA A 17 25.85 -30.39 2.06
N ILE A 18 25.44 -29.41 1.25
CA ILE A 18 26.34 -28.71 0.33
C ILE A 18 26.73 -27.39 1.00
N ALA A 19 27.97 -27.33 1.47
CA ALA A 19 28.62 -26.10 1.88
C ALA A 19 29.13 -25.38 0.63
N ALA A 20 28.50 -24.27 0.26
CA ALA A 20 29.01 -23.37 -0.76
C ALA A 20 29.82 -22.25 -0.07
N ALA A 21 31.13 -22.31 -0.16
CA ALA A 21 32.02 -21.21 0.16
C ALA A 21 32.00 -20.19 -0.97
N SER A 22 31.40 -19.04 -0.73
CA SER A 22 31.43 -17.92 -1.68
C SER A 22 32.63 -17.03 -1.36
N MET A 23 33.60 -17.01 -2.24
CA MET A 23 34.66 -15.99 -2.30
C MET A 23 34.03 -14.67 -2.76
N ALA A 24 33.97 -13.69 -1.89
CA ALA A 24 33.68 -12.32 -2.25
C ALA A 24 34.94 -11.65 -2.81
N LEU A 25 34.96 -11.38 -4.12
CA LEU A 25 35.88 -10.41 -4.69
C LEU A 25 35.35 -9.01 -4.42
N ALA A 26 36.05 -8.28 -3.55
CA ALA A 26 35.84 -6.87 -3.34
C ALA A 26 36.35 -6.07 -4.53
N THR A 27 35.48 -5.57 -5.38
CA THR A 27 35.78 -4.44 -6.26
C THR A 27 35.12 -3.19 -5.66
N GLY A 28 35.98 -2.34 -5.09
CA GLY A 28 35.55 -1.06 -4.55
C GLY A 28 35.08 -0.12 -5.66
N LEU A 29 33.80 0.16 -5.68
CA LEU A 29 33.24 1.35 -6.31
C LEU A 29 32.69 2.21 -5.17
N ARG A 30 33.41 3.28 -4.87
CA ARG A 30 32.92 4.37 -4.03
C ARG A 30 31.82 5.08 -4.81
N ALA A 31 30.59 4.98 -4.36
CA ALA A 31 29.54 5.90 -4.75
C ALA A 31 29.82 7.22 -4.02
N GLN A 32 30.49 8.14 -4.70
CA GLN A 32 30.55 9.54 -4.31
C GLN A 32 29.63 10.34 -5.22
N ASP A 33 28.67 11.01 -4.54
CA ASP A 33 28.11 12.31 -4.87
C ASP A 33 27.30 12.50 -6.17
N VAL A 34 25.98 12.42 -6.04
CA VAL A 34 25.13 13.47 -6.59
C VAL A 34 24.06 13.82 -5.54
N MET A 35 24.34 14.79 -4.68
CA MET A 35 23.30 15.45 -3.88
C MET A 35 22.67 16.57 -4.69
N PRO A 36 21.32 16.67 -4.74
CA PRO A 36 20.67 17.91 -5.18
C PRO A 36 20.80 19.00 -4.10
N PRO A 37 20.90 20.27 -4.46
CA PRO A 37 21.02 21.37 -3.51
C PRO A 37 19.65 21.68 -2.87
N GLY A 38 19.51 21.27 -1.60
CA GLY A 38 18.33 21.52 -0.78
C GLY A 38 18.40 20.64 0.45
N GLY A 39 19.11 21.13 1.49
CA GLY A 39 19.50 20.29 2.62
C GLY A 39 18.33 19.67 3.38
N TYR A 40 18.19 18.38 3.28
CA TYR A 40 17.59 17.56 4.33
C TYR A 40 18.48 17.67 5.56
N LYS A 41 17.95 18.20 6.66
CA LYS A 41 18.62 18.15 7.97
C LYS A 41 18.72 16.69 8.38
N GLY A 42 19.96 16.25 8.51
CA GLY A 42 20.38 14.87 8.65
C GLY A 42 19.54 14.01 9.60
N VAL A 43 19.00 12.97 9.00
CA VAL A 43 18.69 11.74 9.71
C VAL A 43 19.99 10.93 9.77
N ASP A 44 20.36 10.47 10.97
CA ASP A 44 21.54 9.64 11.18
C ASP A 44 21.48 8.40 10.26
N PRO A 45 22.52 8.11 9.44
CA PRO A 45 22.53 6.90 8.63
C PRO A 45 22.27 5.62 9.43
N ALA A 46 22.59 5.59 10.72
CA ALA A 46 22.28 4.47 11.62
C ALA A 46 20.80 4.39 12.02
N GLU A 47 20.05 5.50 12.02
CA GLU A 47 18.60 5.49 12.15
C GLU A 47 17.93 4.96 10.88
N HIS A 48 18.43 5.36 9.72
CA HIS A 48 17.91 4.87 8.41
C HIS A 48 18.15 3.36 8.21
N GLU A 49 19.22 2.79 8.76
CA GLU A 49 19.46 1.34 8.76
C GLU A 49 18.60 0.58 9.79
N ARG A 50 18.23 1.22 10.90
CA ARG A 50 17.30 0.64 11.89
C ARG A 50 15.87 0.66 11.41
N GLU A 51 15.46 1.64 10.61
CA GLU A 51 14.16 1.68 9.92
C GLU A 51 14.01 0.59 8.86
N LYS A 52 15.10 0.06 8.32
CA LYS A 52 15.08 -1.05 7.34
C LYS A 52 14.67 -2.41 7.92
N LEU A 53 14.60 -2.57 9.22
CA LEU A 53 13.99 -3.73 9.86
C LEU A 53 12.52 -3.44 10.18
N ILE A 54 11.74 -3.10 9.15
CA ILE A 54 10.30 -3.08 9.30
C ILE A 54 9.88 -4.50 9.65
N ASP A 55 9.29 -4.65 10.82
CA ASP A 55 8.72 -5.92 11.24
C ASP A 55 7.50 -6.22 10.38
N LEU A 56 7.72 -6.92 9.26
CA LEU A 56 6.66 -7.32 8.32
C LEU A 56 5.62 -8.24 8.95
N SER A 57 5.82 -8.69 10.20
CA SER A 57 4.79 -9.39 10.98
C SER A 57 3.71 -8.45 11.51
N ARG A 58 3.95 -7.13 11.53
CA ARG A 58 2.97 -6.12 11.90
C ARG A 58 2.18 -5.67 10.66
N ALA A 59 0.91 -5.36 10.86
CA ALA A 59 0.09 -4.79 9.80
C ALA A 59 0.70 -3.45 9.32
N HIS A 60 0.80 -3.25 8.02
CA HIS A 60 1.40 -2.04 7.45
C HIS A 60 0.80 -1.64 6.11
N VAL A 61 0.95 -0.37 5.77
CA VAL A 61 0.61 0.22 4.48
C VAL A 61 1.89 0.72 3.83
N ALA A 62 2.11 0.38 2.55
CA ALA A 62 3.26 0.87 1.80
C ALA A 62 2.83 1.95 0.81
N ARG A 63 3.45 3.12 0.89
CA ARG A 63 3.26 4.22 -0.06
C ARG A 63 3.95 3.91 -1.38
N VAL A 64 3.23 4.04 -2.47
CA VAL A 64 3.78 3.86 -3.82
C VAL A 64 4.48 5.14 -4.27
N LYS A 65 5.77 5.04 -4.56
CA LYS A 65 6.52 6.06 -5.28
C LYS A 65 6.32 5.83 -6.78
N TYR A 66 5.63 6.76 -7.44
CA TYR A 66 5.31 6.68 -8.86
C TYR A 66 5.91 7.85 -9.64
N GLY A 67 5.98 7.74 -10.97
CA GLY A 67 6.43 8.78 -11.87
C GLY A 67 5.29 9.65 -12.41
N GLY A 68 5.61 10.65 -13.25
CA GLY A 68 4.64 11.49 -13.94
C GLY A 68 4.54 12.92 -13.43
N GLY A 69 5.26 13.25 -12.36
CA GLY A 69 5.34 14.61 -11.80
C GLY A 69 4.28 14.92 -10.74
N GLY A 70 3.46 13.95 -10.35
CA GLY A 70 2.64 14.06 -9.14
C GLY A 70 3.50 13.90 -7.88
N ASP A 71 3.08 14.56 -6.80
CA ASP A 71 3.79 14.58 -5.53
C ASP A 71 3.38 13.39 -4.64
N TRP A 72 3.72 12.18 -5.09
CA TRP A 72 3.45 10.92 -4.38
C TRP A 72 3.86 10.94 -2.88
N TYR A 73 4.72 11.87 -2.49
CA TYR A 73 5.23 12.11 -1.14
C TYR A 73 4.36 13.10 -0.32
N GLY A 74 3.23 13.55 -0.86
CA GLY A 74 2.24 14.36 -0.14
C GLY A 74 1.76 13.66 1.13
N ASP A 75 1.24 14.43 2.08
CA ASP A 75 0.66 13.94 3.35
C ASP A 75 1.62 13.03 4.15
N PRO A 76 2.83 13.52 4.51
CA PRO A 76 3.87 12.65 5.06
C PRO A 76 3.54 12.07 6.44
N SER A 77 2.67 12.71 7.23
CA SER A 77 2.24 12.20 8.53
C SER A 77 1.00 11.29 8.45
N ALA A 78 0.32 11.22 7.30
CA ALA A 78 -0.94 10.49 7.14
C ALA A 78 -0.83 9.00 7.46
N LEU A 79 0.09 8.27 6.83
CA LEU A 79 0.23 6.83 7.05
C LEU A 79 0.76 6.48 8.45
N PRO A 80 1.76 7.15 9.02
CA PRO A 80 2.13 6.95 10.42
C PRO A 80 0.97 7.16 11.39
N ASN A 81 0.18 8.21 11.17
CA ASN A 81 -1.01 8.50 11.98
C ASN A 81 -2.09 7.43 11.82
N LEU A 82 -2.38 7.02 10.59
CA LEU A 82 -3.34 5.96 10.31
C LEU A 82 -2.96 4.66 11.02
N GLN A 83 -1.71 4.22 10.88
CA GLN A 83 -1.22 2.98 11.48
C GLN A 83 -1.31 3.02 13.02
N ARG A 84 -0.95 4.15 13.63
CA ARG A 84 -1.09 4.36 15.08
C ARG A 84 -2.55 4.34 15.53
N GLU A 85 -3.45 5.03 14.83
CA GLU A 85 -4.87 5.03 15.15
C GLU A 85 -5.53 3.67 14.90
N PHE A 86 -5.07 2.94 13.87
CA PHE A 86 -5.51 1.58 13.59
C PHE A 86 -5.17 0.63 14.74
N GLU A 87 -3.90 0.59 15.19
CA GLU A 87 -3.49 -0.23 16.34
C GLU A 87 -4.26 0.14 17.61
N LYS A 88 -4.39 1.43 17.90
CA LYS A 88 -5.09 1.93 19.08
C LYS A 88 -6.58 1.53 19.10
N ARG A 89 -7.26 1.52 17.94
CA ARG A 89 -8.72 1.29 17.84
C ARG A 89 -9.06 -0.18 17.69
N THR A 90 -8.25 -0.95 16.99
CA THR A 90 -8.52 -2.36 16.66
C THR A 90 -7.81 -3.34 17.59
N GLY A 91 -6.73 -2.93 18.24
CA GLY A 91 -5.83 -3.81 18.99
C GLY A 91 -4.93 -4.68 18.11
N ILE A 92 -4.99 -4.54 16.78
CA ILE A 92 -4.13 -5.27 15.85
C ILE A 92 -2.79 -4.52 15.75
N PRO A 93 -1.64 -5.16 16.05
CA PRO A 93 -0.34 -4.51 15.98
C PRO A 93 -0.06 -3.98 14.57
N ALA A 94 0.25 -2.68 14.45
CA ALA A 94 0.58 -2.04 13.19
C ALA A 94 1.99 -1.41 13.24
N ALA A 95 2.57 -1.15 12.07
CA ALA A 95 3.83 -0.43 11.96
C ALA A 95 3.67 1.00 12.48
N ASN A 96 4.76 1.61 12.91
CA ASN A 96 4.77 2.97 13.44
C ASN A 96 5.46 3.98 12.51
N SER A 97 5.96 3.51 11.36
CA SER A 97 6.65 4.30 10.35
C SER A 97 6.08 4.03 8.97
N GLU A 98 6.30 4.97 8.07
CA GLU A 98 5.94 4.82 6.66
C GLU A 98 6.92 3.91 5.93
N ILE A 99 6.39 3.08 5.03
CA ILE A 99 7.15 2.31 4.06
C ILE A 99 6.93 2.95 2.70
N VAL A 100 8.01 3.23 1.97
CA VAL A 100 7.94 3.69 0.58
C VAL A 100 8.45 2.59 -0.32
N ILE A 101 7.70 2.27 -1.39
CA ILE A 101 8.02 1.21 -2.34
C ILE A 101 7.91 1.72 -3.78
N GLU A 102 8.86 1.39 -4.63
CA GLU A 102 8.73 1.49 -6.07
C GLU A 102 8.09 0.22 -6.63
N LEU A 103 7.20 0.35 -7.62
CA LEU A 103 6.53 -0.83 -8.21
C LEU A 103 7.50 -1.77 -8.92
N GLY A 104 8.69 -1.27 -9.26
CA GLY A 104 9.81 -2.05 -9.80
C GLY A 104 10.56 -2.89 -8.76
N ASP A 105 10.39 -2.62 -7.46
CA ASP A 105 11.13 -3.25 -6.40
C ASP A 105 10.82 -4.75 -6.28
N PRO A 106 11.83 -5.63 -6.14
CA PRO A 106 11.63 -7.06 -5.90
C PRO A 106 10.82 -7.36 -4.62
N GLY A 107 10.84 -6.46 -3.65
CA GLY A 107 10.10 -6.57 -2.39
C GLY A 107 8.60 -6.25 -2.47
N LEU A 108 8.09 -5.78 -3.62
CA LEU A 108 6.70 -5.33 -3.77
C LEU A 108 5.67 -6.32 -3.20
N PHE A 109 5.85 -7.61 -3.43
CA PHE A 109 4.91 -8.66 -3.00
C PHE A 109 4.92 -8.93 -1.48
N ALA A 110 5.88 -8.37 -0.74
CA ALA A 110 5.87 -8.41 0.72
C ALA A 110 4.93 -7.35 1.35
N HIS A 111 4.39 -6.45 0.54
CA HIS A 111 3.53 -5.35 0.97
C HIS A 111 2.11 -5.52 0.41
N PRO A 112 1.22 -6.28 1.04
CA PRO A 112 -0.10 -6.61 0.49
C PRO A 112 -1.03 -5.40 0.38
N PHE A 113 -0.79 -4.33 1.13
CA PHE A 113 -1.57 -3.10 1.11
C PHE A 113 -0.72 -1.92 0.63
N LEU A 114 -1.07 -1.39 -0.54
CA LEU A 114 -0.43 -0.24 -1.17
C LEU A 114 -1.30 1.01 -1.05
N TYR A 115 -0.66 2.15 -0.85
CA TYR A 115 -1.30 3.48 -0.82
C TYR A 115 -0.71 4.36 -1.92
N MET A 116 -1.56 5.08 -2.63
CA MET A 116 -1.18 6.03 -3.67
C MET A 116 -1.95 7.32 -3.46
N THR A 117 -1.24 8.44 -3.36
CA THR A 117 -1.82 9.77 -3.22
C THR A 117 -0.97 10.78 -3.95
N GLY A 118 -1.41 12.01 -4.05
CA GLY A 118 -0.66 13.17 -4.52
C GLY A 118 -1.46 14.07 -5.46
N HIS A 119 -0.94 15.28 -5.64
CA HIS A 119 -1.43 16.21 -6.62
C HIS A 119 -0.79 15.94 -7.99
N GLY A 120 -1.53 16.21 -9.06
CA GLY A 120 -0.99 16.15 -10.42
C GLY A 120 -1.03 14.77 -11.06
N THR A 121 -0.03 14.44 -11.87
CA THR A 121 -0.14 13.32 -12.80
C THR A 121 0.51 12.06 -12.27
N VAL A 122 -0.25 10.95 -12.26
CA VAL A 122 0.27 9.60 -12.08
C VAL A 122 0.66 9.02 -13.44
N LYS A 123 1.88 8.53 -13.57
CA LYS A 123 2.34 7.83 -14.76
C LYS A 123 3.22 6.66 -14.37
N LEU A 124 2.84 5.48 -14.82
CA LEU A 124 3.60 4.25 -14.65
C LEU A 124 4.24 3.83 -15.98
N THR A 125 5.39 3.20 -15.90
CA THR A 125 6.00 2.49 -17.01
C THR A 125 5.23 1.19 -17.28
N ARG A 126 5.47 0.59 -18.43
CA ARG A 126 4.85 -0.70 -18.76
C ARG A 126 5.21 -1.81 -17.77
N ASP A 127 6.46 -1.87 -17.33
CA ASP A 127 6.93 -2.84 -16.33
C ASP A 127 6.22 -2.64 -14.98
N GLU A 128 6.04 -1.39 -14.54
CA GLU A 128 5.30 -1.06 -13.32
C GLU A 128 3.81 -1.42 -13.41
N ILE A 129 3.18 -1.20 -14.57
CA ILE A 129 1.80 -1.64 -14.83
C ILE A 129 1.69 -3.17 -14.71
N GLU A 130 2.60 -3.91 -15.36
CA GLU A 130 2.59 -5.37 -15.33
C GLU A 130 2.80 -5.91 -13.90
N LYS A 131 3.70 -5.30 -13.12
CA LYS A 131 3.97 -5.68 -11.72
C LYS A 131 2.83 -5.33 -10.78
N LEU A 132 2.27 -4.12 -10.88
CA LEU A 132 1.13 -3.72 -10.07
C LEU A 132 -0.09 -4.62 -10.37
N ARG A 133 -0.35 -4.91 -11.65
CA ARG A 133 -1.39 -5.86 -12.05
C ARG A 133 -1.17 -7.23 -11.41
N ALA A 134 0.04 -7.79 -11.53
CA ALA A 134 0.38 -9.08 -10.94
C ALA A 134 0.19 -9.07 -9.42
N HIS A 135 0.63 -8.01 -8.73
CA HIS A 135 0.45 -7.83 -7.30
C HIS A 135 -1.04 -7.83 -6.89
N LEU A 136 -1.87 -7.07 -7.58
CA LEU A 136 -3.30 -6.96 -7.28
C LEU A 136 -4.05 -8.28 -7.55
N VAL A 137 -3.72 -8.96 -8.67
CA VAL A 137 -4.30 -10.28 -9.00
C VAL A 137 -3.87 -11.34 -7.99
N ALA A 138 -2.65 -11.28 -7.48
CA ALA A 138 -2.13 -12.20 -6.46
C ALA A 138 -2.71 -11.98 -5.05
N GLY A 139 -3.64 -11.06 -4.87
CA GLY A 139 -4.27 -10.78 -3.57
C GLY A 139 -3.90 -9.44 -2.97
N GLY A 140 -3.09 -8.63 -3.62
CA GLY A 140 -2.78 -7.27 -3.19
C GLY A 140 -3.98 -6.33 -3.19
N PHE A 141 -3.84 -5.19 -2.56
CA PHE A 141 -4.85 -4.13 -2.49
C PHE A 141 -4.19 -2.78 -2.68
N LEU A 142 -4.81 -1.92 -3.48
CA LEU A 142 -4.41 -0.54 -3.66
C LEU A 142 -5.52 0.38 -3.17
N TRP A 143 -5.20 1.24 -2.21
CA TRP A 143 -5.99 2.43 -1.91
C TRP A 143 -5.36 3.63 -2.60
N ALA A 144 -6.11 4.29 -3.48
CA ALA A 144 -5.76 5.57 -4.04
C ALA A 144 -6.61 6.67 -3.41
N ASP A 145 -6.00 7.77 -3.02
CA ASP A 145 -6.67 8.93 -2.44
C ASP A 145 -6.41 10.18 -3.28
N ASP A 146 -7.47 10.85 -3.67
CA ASP A 146 -7.41 12.02 -4.56
C ASP A 146 -7.17 13.29 -3.76
N CYS A 147 -5.92 13.76 -3.74
CA CYS A 147 -5.56 15.04 -3.17
C CYS A 147 -5.78 16.23 -4.11
N TYR A 148 -6.34 16.04 -5.29
CA TYR A 148 -6.63 16.98 -6.35
C TYR A 148 -5.70 16.88 -7.58
N GLY A 149 -6.35 16.72 -8.72
CA GLY A 149 -5.68 16.76 -10.02
C GLY A 149 -5.12 15.43 -10.52
N MET A 150 -5.18 14.34 -9.74
CA MET A 150 -4.74 13.03 -10.18
C MET A 150 -5.83 12.23 -10.93
N ASP A 151 -7.11 12.56 -10.80
CA ASP A 151 -8.25 11.76 -11.26
C ASP A 151 -8.12 11.28 -12.73
N ALA A 152 -7.88 12.20 -13.65
CA ALA A 152 -7.82 11.84 -15.08
C ALA A 152 -6.68 10.86 -15.39
N SER A 153 -5.51 11.06 -14.81
CA SER A 153 -4.34 10.20 -15.00
C SER A 153 -4.49 8.88 -14.28
N PHE A 154 -5.07 8.88 -13.07
CA PHE A 154 -5.38 7.68 -12.32
C PHE A 154 -6.38 6.78 -13.06
N ARG A 155 -7.49 7.33 -13.57
CA ARG A 155 -8.46 6.57 -14.37
C ARG A 155 -7.84 6.00 -15.65
N SER A 156 -6.96 6.76 -16.30
CA SER A 156 -6.21 6.27 -17.47
C SER A 156 -5.29 5.10 -17.09
N MET A 157 -4.57 5.22 -15.99
CA MET A 157 -3.71 4.16 -15.45
C MET A 157 -4.52 2.90 -15.12
N VAL A 158 -5.67 3.04 -14.47
CA VAL A 158 -6.55 1.89 -14.14
C VAL A 158 -7.04 1.19 -15.40
N LYS A 159 -7.38 1.94 -16.46
CA LYS A 159 -7.80 1.37 -17.75
C LYS A 159 -6.65 0.64 -18.45
N GLU A 160 -5.43 1.12 -18.32
CA GLU A 160 -4.23 0.43 -18.84
C GLU A 160 -3.93 -0.83 -18.02
N LEU A 161 -4.06 -0.74 -16.70
CA LEU A 161 -3.83 -1.83 -15.76
C LEU A 161 -4.82 -3.00 -15.95
N PHE A 162 -6.10 -2.67 -16.16
CA PHE A 162 -7.20 -3.63 -16.32
C PHE A 162 -8.11 -3.24 -17.49
N PRO A 163 -7.67 -3.41 -18.76
CA PRO A 163 -8.47 -3.06 -19.94
C PRO A 163 -9.77 -3.86 -20.04
N GLU A 164 -9.84 -5.02 -19.39
CA GLU A 164 -11.01 -5.91 -19.33
C GLU A 164 -11.97 -5.62 -18.17
N ARG A 165 -11.64 -4.66 -17.28
CA ARG A 165 -12.44 -4.32 -16.10
C ARG A 165 -12.78 -2.84 -16.09
N GLU A 166 -13.81 -2.49 -15.35
CA GLU A 166 -14.24 -1.11 -15.18
C GLU A 166 -13.95 -0.62 -13.78
N LEU A 167 -13.66 0.67 -13.64
CA LEU A 167 -13.68 1.38 -12.38
C LEU A 167 -15.15 1.73 -12.08
N VAL A 168 -15.74 1.09 -11.08
CA VAL A 168 -17.15 1.20 -10.74
C VAL A 168 -17.37 1.93 -9.42
N LEU A 169 -18.50 2.60 -9.28
CA LEU A 169 -18.91 3.19 -8.00
C LEU A 169 -19.19 2.07 -6.99
N ILE A 170 -18.55 2.13 -5.84
CA ILE A 170 -18.71 1.14 -4.77
C ILE A 170 -19.98 1.47 -3.97
N PRO A 171 -20.97 0.56 -3.91
CA PRO A 171 -22.22 0.80 -3.19
C PRO A 171 -21.97 0.91 -1.68
N LEU A 172 -22.82 1.70 -0.99
CA LEU A 172 -22.68 1.96 0.45
C LEU A 172 -22.85 0.70 1.32
N GLU A 173 -23.45 -0.33 0.77
CA GLU A 173 -23.60 -1.66 1.39
C GLU A 173 -22.31 -2.48 1.37
N HIS A 174 -21.33 -2.08 0.56
CA HIS A 174 -20.08 -2.81 0.43
C HIS A 174 -19.32 -2.89 1.76
N GLY A 175 -18.65 -4.02 2.00
CA GLY A 175 -17.93 -4.31 3.23
C GLY A 175 -16.89 -3.26 3.63
N ILE A 176 -16.29 -2.53 2.68
CA ILE A 176 -15.29 -1.49 2.99
C ILE A 176 -15.86 -0.34 3.86
N TYR A 177 -17.15 -0.03 3.73
CA TYR A 177 -17.81 0.98 4.56
C TYR A 177 -18.33 0.43 5.89
N ARG A 178 -18.15 -0.87 6.14
CA ARG A 178 -18.69 -1.57 7.33
C ARG A 178 -17.70 -2.53 7.96
N SER A 179 -16.43 -2.48 7.55
CA SER A 179 -15.41 -3.43 7.99
C SER A 179 -15.12 -3.32 9.50
N PHE A 180 -15.06 -2.10 10.04
CA PHE A 180 -14.87 -1.84 11.47
C PHE A 180 -15.89 -0.81 11.99
N TYR A 181 -16.04 0.31 11.33
CA TYR A 181 -17.10 1.30 11.58
C TYR A 181 -18.18 1.18 10.51
N THR A 182 -19.43 1.52 10.84
CA THR A 182 -20.48 1.75 9.84
C THR A 182 -20.40 3.19 9.36
N LEU A 183 -20.13 3.38 8.06
CA LEU A 183 -19.96 4.67 7.40
C LEU A 183 -20.98 4.81 6.28
N GLU A 184 -21.33 6.06 5.95
CA GLU A 184 -22.25 6.42 4.85
C GLU A 184 -21.50 6.75 3.55
N GLY A 185 -20.23 6.35 3.42
CA GLY A 185 -19.35 6.60 2.29
C GLY A 185 -18.05 7.29 2.69
N PRO A 186 -17.22 7.70 1.71
CA PRO A 186 -16.03 8.50 1.98
C PRO A 186 -16.42 9.87 2.55
N PRO A 187 -15.66 10.41 3.52
CA PRO A 187 -15.89 11.76 4.03
C PRO A 187 -15.46 12.81 3.00
N LYS A 188 -16.03 14.01 3.08
CA LYS A 188 -15.53 15.20 2.39
C LYS A 188 -14.64 15.98 3.35
N ILE A 189 -13.31 15.85 3.18
CA ILE A 189 -12.35 16.56 4.02
C ILE A 189 -12.08 17.95 3.44
N HIS A 190 -11.61 18.01 2.20
CA HIS A 190 -11.41 19.29 1.50
C HIS A 190 -12.29 19.42 0.26
N GLU A 191 -12.45 20.64 -0.21
CA GLU A 191 -13.17 20.94 -1.44
C GLU A 191 -12.21 20.98 -2.62
N HIS A 192 -12.54 20.23 -3.66
CA HIS A 192 -11.85 20.25 -4.94
C HIS A 192 -12.73 20.94 -6.01
N ASP A 193 -13.45 20.13 -6.79
CA ASP A 193 -14.31 20.63 -7.88
C ASP A 193 -15.78 20.80 -7.46
N GLY A 194 -16.06 20.79 -6.14
CA GLY A 194 -17.40 20.94 -5.60
C GLY A 194 -18.32 19.74 -5.82
N ARG A 195 -17.74 18.58 -6.12
CA ARG A 195 -18.48 17.32 -6.27
C ARG A 195 -18.60 16.59 -4.93
N PRO A 196 -19.60 15.73 -4.75
CA PRO A 196 -19.68 14.88 -3.57
C PRO A 196 -18.53 13.88 -3.55
N PRO A 197 -18.05 13.47 -2.36
CA PRO A 197 -17.04 12.43 -2.22
C PRO A 197 -17.61 11.08 -2.68
N GLN A 198 -16.80 10.30 -3.38
CA GLN A 198 -17.22 9.03 -3.96
C GLN A 198 -16.14 7.97 -3.77
N GLY A 199 -16.55 6.74 -3.48
CA GLY A 199 -15.66 5.58 -3.50
C GLY A 199 -15.80 4.84 -4.81
N TRP A 200 -14.74 4.76 -5.60
CA TRP A 200 -14.67 3.98 -6.82
C TRP A 200 -13.78 2.76 -6.62
N GLY A 201 -13.98 1.70 -7.39
CA GLY A 201 -13.14 0.53 -7.24
C GLY A 201 -13.06 -0.36 -8.46
N VAL A 202 -12.06 -1.23 -8.47
CA VAL A 202 -11.92 -2.33 -9.45
C VAL A 202 -12.14 -3.63 -8.72
N MET A 203 -13.11 -4.41 -9.20
CA MET A 203 -13.54 -5.67 -8.61
C MET A 203 -12.95 -6.88 -9.35
N ASP A 204 -12.66 -7.94 -8.60
CA ASP A 204 -12.38 -9.28 -9.10
C ASP A 204 -13.35 -10.26 -8.45
N GLY A 205 -14.48 -10.50 -9.13
CA GLY A 205 -15.64 -11.11 -8.49
C GLY A 205 -16.16 -10.21 -7.36
N GLU A 206 -16.17 -10.74 -6.13
CA GLU A 206 -16.56 -9.98 -4.94
C GLU A 206 -15.39 -9.24 -4.27
N ARG A 207 -14.16 -9.53 -4.67
CA ARG A 207 -12.97 -8.93 -4.10
C ARG A 207 -12.67 -7.56 -4.70
N LEU A 208 -12.64 -6.54 -3.87
CA LEU A 208 -12.18 -5.20 -4.24
C LEU A 208 -10.65 -5.19 -4.26
N MET A 209 -10.07 -4.96 -5.46
CA MET A 209 -8.62 -4.88 -5.66
C MET A 209 -8.08 -3.47 -5.53
N ILE A 210 -8.82 -2.50 -6.04
CA ILE A 210 -8.48 -1.07 -6.00
C ILE A 210 -9.66 -0.35 -5.36
N PHE A 211 -9.39 0.52 -4.40
CA PHE A 211 -10.34 1.47 -3.86
C PHE A 211 -9.82 2.89 -4.07
N TYR A 212 -10.64 3.76 -4.61
CA TYR A 212 -10.30 5.14 -4.93
C TYR A 212 -11.27 6.10 -4.26
N THR A 213 -10.76 6.90 -3.34
CA THR A 213 -11.50 7.92 -2.60
C THR A 213 -11.46 9.26 -3.35
N TYR A 214 -12.36 9.38 -4.35
CA TYR A 214 -12.45 10.54 -5.23
C TYR A 214 -13.13 11.72 -4.54
N GLU A 215 -12.62 12.94 -4.71
CA GLU A 215 -13.15 14.19 -4.13
C GLU A 215 -13.26 14.13 -2.58
N SER A 216 -12.42 13.36 -1.92
CA SER A 216 -12.52 13.06 -0.49
C SER A 216 -11.39 13.66 0.33
N ASP A 217 -10.14 13.46 -0.09
CA ASP A 217 -8.95 13.98 0.56
C ASP A 217 -8.75 13.39 1.98
N VAL A 218 -8.88 12.07 2.05
CA VAL A 218 -8.76 11.36 3.34
C VAL A 218 -7.35 11.51 3.91
N GLY A 219 -6.32 11.54 3.04
CA GLY A 219 -4.91 11.70 3.41
C GLY A 219 -4.68 12.95 4.24
N ASP A 220 -5.14 14.10 3.77
CA ASP A 220 -5.05 15.37 4.48
C ASP A 220 -5.70 15.31 5.87
N GLY A 221 -6.88 14.70 5.95
CA GLY A 221 -7.57 14.53 7.24
C GLY A 221 -6.87 13.57 8.21
N LEU A 222 -5.93 12.75 7.73
CA LEU A 222 -5.10 11.86 8.55
C LEU A 222 -3.83 12.55 9.03
N GLU A 223 -3.41 13.66 8.43
CA GLU A 223 -2.21 14.38 8.83
C GLU A 223 -2.26 14.90 10.26
N ASP A 224 -1.14 15.43 10.75
CA ASP A 224 -1.07 16.08 12.06
C ASP A 224 -2.03 17.26 12.13
N ALA A 225 -2.60 17.50 13.30
CA ALA A 225 -3.73 18.42 13.46
C ALA A 225 -3.42 19.88 13.08
N ASP A 226 -2.16 20.26 13.09
CA ASP A 226 -1.67 21.60 12.80
C ASP A 226 -1.28 21.81 11.33
N VAL A 227 -1.31 20.77 10.50
CA VAL A 227 -0.97 20.88 9.07
C VAL A 227 -2.09 21.62 8.31
N HIS A 228 -3.29 21.07 8.31
CA HIS A 228 -4.44 21.67 7.60
C HIS A 228 -5.38 22.45 8.53
N ASN A 229 -5.19 22.35 9.84
CA ASN A 229 -6.06 22.93 10.87
C ASN A 229 -7.52 22.49 10.75
N ASP A 230 -7.76 21.29 10.28
CA ASP A 230 -9.08 20.73 10.15
C ASP A 230 -9.80 20.58 11.49
N ALA A 231 -11.13 20.82 11.45
CA ALA A 231 -11.95 20.58 12.61
C ALA A 231 -11.85 19.12 13.08
N ALA A 232 -11.79 18.90 14.40
CA ALA A 232 -11.65 17.57 14.99
C ALA A 232 -12.67 16.55 14.47
N GLY A 233 -13.89 16.98 14.13
CA GLY A 233 -14.90 16.13 13.54
C GLY A 233 -14.58 15.65 12.12
N LYS A 234 -13.95 16.48 11.29
CA LYS A 234 -13.49 16.09 9.95
C LYS A 234 -12.35 15.10 10.03
N ARG A 235 -11.34 15.39 10.89
CA ARG A 235 -10.24 14.48 11.14
C ARG A 235 -10.72 13.11 11.66
N GLU A 236 -11.69 13.08 12.56
CA GLU A 236 -12.28 11.82 13.04
C GLU A 236 -12.96 11.03 11.91
N GLN A 237 -13.62 11.70 10.97
CA GLN A 237 -14.20 11.05 9.79
C GLN A 237 -13.12 10.43 8.89
N ALA A 238 -12.04 11.15 8.61
CA ALA A 238 -10.90 10.64 7.86
C ALA A 238 -10.27 9.43 8.55
N ILE A 239 -10.03 9.51 9.86
CA ILE A 239 -9.47 8.41 10.66
C ILE A 239 -10.38 7.17 10.58
N ARG A 240 -11.70 7.32 10.75
CA ARG A 240 -12.63 6.19 10.64
C ARG A 240 -12.60 5.56 9.26
N MET A 241 -12.57 6.36 8.20
CA MET A 241 -12.48 5.84 6.83
C MET A 241 -11.17 5.11 6.60
N GLY A 242 -10.04 5.69 6.98
CA GLY A 242 -8.72 5.06 6.88
C GLY A 242 -8.65 3.74 7.66
N VAL A 243 -9.17 3.70 8.89
CA VAL A 243 -9.26 2.47 9.70
C VAL A 243 -10.12 1.42 9.01
N ASN A 244 -11.25 1.80 8.43
CA ASN A 244 -12.09 0.86 7.66
C ASN A 244 -11.35 0.29 6.45
N ILE A 245 -10.68 1.14 5.67
CA ILE A 245 -9.92 0.71 4.50
C ILE A 245 -8.82 -0.27 4.92
N PHE A 246 -8.08 0.05 5.99
CA PHE A 246 -7.01 -0.79 6.48
C PHE A 246 -7.53 -2.12 7.04
N TYR A 247 -8.59 -2.10 7.83
CA TYR A 247 -9.21 -3.31 8.36
C TYR A 247 -9.75 -4.20 7.24
N TYR A 248 -10.42 -3.59 6.24
CA TYR A 248 -10.88 -4.30 5.05
C TYR A 248 -9.71 -4.96 4.30
N ALA A 249 -8.62 -4.22 4.08
CA ALA A 249 -7.45 -4.74 3.37
C ALA A 249 -6.85 -6.00 4.04
N LEU A 250 -6.93 -6.10 5.38
CA LEU A 250 -6.40 -7.24 6.15
C LEU A 250 -7.37 -8.42 6.26
N THR A 251 -8.69 -8.17 6.19
CA THR A 251 -9.72 -9.17 6.55
C THR A 251 -10.56 -9.66 5.37
N ARG A 252 -10.39 -9.04 4.18
CA ARG A 252 -11.10 -9.50 2.98
C ARG A 252 -10.65 -10.90 2.58
N GLU A 253 -11.60 -11.73 2.27
CA GLU A 253 -11.39 -13.05 1.67
C GLU A 253 -11.26 -12.98 0.14
#